data_ad3eb73591cc5417c1ff3bd09d3abf96
#
_entry.id   ad3eb73591cc5417c1ff3bd09d3abf96
#
_cell.length_a   1.000
_cell.length_b   1.000
_cell.length_c   1.000
_cell.angle_alpha   90.00
_cell.angle_beta   90.00
_cell.angle_gamma   90.00
#
_symmetry.space_group_name_H-M   'P 1'
#
loop_
_entity.id
_entity.type
_entity.pdbx_description
1 polymer ?
#
loop_
_entity_poly.entity_id
_entity_poly.type
_entity_poly.pdbx_seq_one_letter_code
_entity_poly.pdbx_strand_id
1 'polypeptide(L)'
;MKIILLGYGKMGHEVERIALQRGHEIIARIDKDKDLEIQRLRDSETHETVAIEFSTPATALENINLCFDMNIPVVCGTTGWYEHLNDVKARCKKENQALFYAPNFSIGMNIMFMLNKQLAKITEKYDYKLSLTETHHIHKIDKPSGTAVRLAEDIIENNNNYNSWKLNQCTMDNEQCTMNDVLPIDAFREGDVFGIHEVKAESDCDVIQVRHEAFSRKGFATGAVVAAEFLIGKKGIYTMNDLLNC
;
A
#
# COMPACT_ATOMS: atom_id res chain seq x y z
N MET A 1 14.75 16.25 7.62
CA MET A 1 15.37 14.94 7.86
C MET A 1 16.25 14.54 6.68
N LYS A 2 17.20 13.66 6.93
CA LYS A 2 18.06 13.01 5.92
C LYS A 2 17.40 11.71 5.47
N ILE A 3 17.39 11.43 4.17
CA ILE A 3 16.75 10.24 3.60
C ILE A 3 17.77 9.43 2.81
N ILE A 4 17.75 8.12 3.04
CA ILE A 4 18.45 7.11 2.24
C ILE A 4 17.40 6.42 1.37
N LEU A 5 17.63 6.34 0.07
CA LEU A 5 16.78 5.60 -0.85
C LEU A 5 17.40 4.24 -1.13
N LEU A 6 16.68 3.18 -0.79
CA LEU A 6 17.02 1.78 -1.08
C LEU A 6 16.14 1.31 -2.23
N GLY A 7 16.72 1.15 -3.40
CA GLY A 7 16.02 1.00 -4.68
C GLY A 7 15.78 2.35 -5.35
N TYR A 8 16.38 2.53 -6.54
CA TYR A 8 16.31 3.81 -7.28
C TYR A 8 15.72 3.64 -8.68
N GLY A 9 14.61 2.86 -8.73
CA GLY A 9 13.75 2.71 -9.90
C GLY A 9 12.70 3.82 -10.01
N LYS A 10 11.60 3.54 -10.72
CA LYS A 10 10.49 4.51 -10.93
C LYS A 10 9.93 5.10 -9.63
N MET A 11 9.83 4.29 -8.56
CA MET A 11 9.36 4.78 -7.25
C MET A 11 10.44 5.58 -6.53
N GLY A 12 11.70 5.14 -6.54
CA GLY A 12 12.81 5.86 -5.91
C GLY A 12 12.95 7.29 -6.43
N HIS A 13 12.89 7.48 -7.75
CA HIS A 13 12.89 8.81 -8.37
C HIS A 13 11.73 9.68 -7.93
N GLU A 14 10.53 9.11 -7.84
CA GLU A 14 9.35 9.88 -7.42
C GLU A 14 9.40 10.22 -5.92
N VAL A 15 9.88 9.31 -5.07
CA VAL A 15 10.11 9.55 -3.64
C VAL A 15 11.13 10.67 -3.44
N GLU A 16 12.27 10.64 -4.17
CA GLU A 16 13.25 11.72 -4.13
C GLU A 16 12.62 13.07 -4.46
N ARG A 17 11.90 13.15 -5.58
CA ARG A 17 11.26 14.39 -6.01
C ARG A 17 10.33 14.95 -4.93
N ILE A 18 9.52 14.10 -4.30
CA ILE A 18 8.60 14.51 -3.23
C ILE A 18 9.37 14.90 -1.96
N ALA A 19 10.40 14.14 -1.58
CA ALA A 19 11.23 14.42 -0.42
C ALA A 19 11.89 15.80 -0.52
N LEU A 20 12.50 16.11 -1.67
CA LEU A 20 13.11 17.42 -1.94
C LEU A 20 12.09 18.55 -1.92
N GLN A 21 10.89 18.36 -2.51
CA GLN A 21 9.80 19.33 -2.46
C GLN A 21 9.30 19.62 -1.04
N ARG A 22 9.42 18.64 -0.14
CA ARG A 22 9.05 18.77 1.28
C ARG A 22 10.20 19.28 2.16
N GLY A 23 11.36 19.64 1.57
CA GLY A 23 12.50 20.21 2.29
C GLY A 23 13.40 19.16 2.96
N HIS A 24 13.36 17.91 2.52
CA HIS A 24 14.25 16.87 3.02
C HIS A 24 15.50 16.74 2.15
N GLU A 25 16.58 16.18 2.72
CA GLU A 25 17.85 15.93 2.07
C GLU A 25 17.99 14.46 1.69
N ILE A 26 18.37 14.15 0.45
CA ILE A 26 18.73 12.80 0.02
C ILE A 26 20.23 12.63 0.17
N ILE A 27 20.64 11.82 1.13
CA ILE A 27 22.08 11.61 1.43
C ILE A 27 22.67 10.40 0.72
N ALA A 28 21.85 9.43 0.30
CA ALA A 28 22.29 8.28 -0.48
C ALA A 28 21.16 7.72 -1.37
N ARG A 29 21.57 7.12 -2.50
CA ARG A 29 20.72 6.41 -3.46
C ARG A 29 21.35 5.06 -3.75
N ILE A 30 20.88 4.03 -3.07
CA ILE A 30 21.45 2.67 -3.13
C ILE A 30 20.62 1.83 -4.07
N ASP A 31 21.19 1.41 -5.20
CA ASP A 31 20.54 0.52 -6.17
C ASP A 31 21.32 -0.79 -6.29
N LYS A 32 22.24 -0.91 -7.23
CA LYS A 32 22.96 -2.16 -7.53
C LYS A 32 24.34 -2.25 -6.88
N ASP A 33 25.02 -1.12 -6.69
CA ASP A 33 26.39 -1.06 -6.13
C ASP A 33 26.34 -0.65 -4.65
N LYS A 34 25.93 -1.60 -3.80
CA LYS A 34 25.66 -1.36 -2.38
C LYS A 34 26.89 -1.05 -1.52
N ASP A 35 28.02 -1.69 -1.77
CA ASP A 35 29.10 -1.80 -0.78
C ASP A 35 29.82 -0.48 -0.49
N LEU A 36 30.08 0.34 -1.50
CA LEU A 36 30.79 1.62 -1.32
C LEU A 36 29.93 2.70 -0.64
N GLU A 37 28.63 2.73 -0.92
CA GLU A 37 27.72 3.71 -0.32
C GLU A 37 27.36 3.36 1.14
N ILE A 38 27.23 2.07 1.45
CA ILE A 38 27.00 1.58 2.81
C ILE A 38 28.17 1.94 3.73
N GLN A 39 29.41 1.81 3.23
CA GLN A 39 30.60 2.15 4.02
C GLN A 39 30.65 3.65 4.35
N ARG A 40 30.26 4.51 3.42
CA ARG A 40 30.13 5.97 3.65
C ARG A 40 29.04 6.32 4.67
N LEU A 41 27.94 5.56 4.70
CA LEU A 41 26.84 5.78 5.63
C LEU A 41 27.23 5.38 7.07
N ARG A 42 28.07 4.35 7.25
CA ARG A 42 28.58 3.95 8.58
C ARG A 42 29.42 5.02 9.25
N ASP A 43 30.08 5.86 8.47
CA ASP A 43 30.94 6.94 8.94
C ASP A 43 30.18 8.27 9.12
N SER A 44 28.89 8.34 8.79
CA SER A 44 28.07 9.53 8.89
C SER A 44 27.22 9.53 10.20
N GLU A 45 27.01 10.73 10.76
CA GLU A 45 26.05 10.88 11.84
C GLU A 45 24.63 10.56 11.35
N THR A 46 24.02 9.51 11.91
CA THR A 46 22.68 9.03 11.50
C THR A 46 21.53 9.72 12.20
N HIS A 47 21.78 10.81 12.94
CA HIS A 47 20.74 11.59 13.58
C HIS A 47 19.74 12.16 12.56
N GLU A 48 18.46 11.96 12.80
CA GLU A 48 17.35 12.36 11.92
C GLU A 48 17.41 11.73 10.52
N THR A 49 18.02 10.54 10.40
CA THR A 49 18.09 9.78 9.16
C THR A 49 17.01 8.69 9.13
N VAL A 50 16.39 8.49 7.97
CA VAL A 50 15.43 7.41 7.71
C VAL A 50 15.71 6.80 6.34
N ALA A 51 15.57 5.48 6.22
CA ALA A 51 15.63 4.80 4.93
C ALA A 51 14.21 4.63 4.35
N ILE A 52 14.09 4.83 3.03
CA ILE A 52 12.86 4.50 2.28
C ILE A 52 13.22 3.43 1.26
N GLU A 53 12.61 2.25 1.41
CA GLU A 53 12.92 1.04 0.69
C GLU A 53 11.83 0.74 -0.36
N PHE A 54 12.19 0.81 -1.64
CA PHE A 54 11.39 0.40 -2.80
C PHE A 54 12.27 -0.32 -3.82
N SER A 55 12.74 -1.50 -3.48
CA SER A 55 13.62 -2.31 -4.33
C SER A 55 12.88 -3.50 -4.98
N THR A 56 13.29 -4.70 -4.65
CA THR A 56 12.68 -5.95 -5.14
C THR A 56 12.38 -6.90 -3.98
N PRO A 57 11.44 -7.86 -4.13
CA PRO A 57 11.16 -8.86 -3.10
C PRO A 57 12.41 -9.61 -2.62
N ALA A 58 13.34 -9.88 -3.53
CA ALA A 58 14.58 -10.60 -3.24
C ALA A 58 15.56 -9.82 -2.36
N THR A 59 15.54 -8.48 -2.41
CA THR A 59 16.50 -7.61 -1.71
C THR A 59 15.90 -6.87 -0.51
N ALA A 60 14.58 -6.80 -0.41
CA ALA A 60 13.89 -6.03 0.64
C ALA A 60 14.26 -6.50 2.05
N LEU A 61 14.31 -7.82 2.29
CA LEU A 61 14.66 -8.38 3.59
C LEU A 61 16.09 -8.00 4.00
N GLU A 62 17.04 -8.10 3.07
CA GLU A 62 18.44 -7.71 3.29
C GLU A 62 18.54 -6.21 3.60
N ASN A 63 17.84 -5.37 2.84
CA ASN A 63 17.81 -3.92 3.04
C ASN A 63 17.24 -3.53 4.42
N ILE A 64 16.15 -4.17 4.85
CA ILE A 64 15.57 -3.96 6.19
C ILE A 64 16.58 -4.34 7.28
N ASN A 65 17.20 -5.52 7.16
CA ASN A 65 18.19 -5.98 8.12
C ASN A 65 19.41 -5.06 8.19
N LEU A 66 19.89 -4.58 7.04
CA LEU A 66 20.97 -3.59 6.98
C LEU A 66 20.63 -2.29 7.72
N CYS A 67 19.39 -1.79 7.56
CA CYS A 67 18.93 -0.61 8.30
C CYS A 67 18.93 -0.86 9.80
N PHE A 68 18.52 -2.05 10.26
CA PHE A 68 18.57 -2.42 11.66
C PHE A 68 20.00 -2.51 12.20
N ASP A 69 20.95 -3.09 11.45
CA ASP A 69 22.39 -3.14 11.81
C ASP A 69 22.99 -1.73 11.98
N MET A 70 22.44 -0.75 11.27
CA MET A 70 22.88 0.65 11.30
C MET A 70 22.06 1.52 12.25
N ASN A 71 21.06 0.96 12.97
CA ASN A 71 20.10 1.69 13.80
C ASN A 71 19.32 2.78 13.04
N ILE A 72 19.08 2.60 11.74
CA ILE A 72 18.35 3.53 10.89
C ILE A 72 16.88 3.07 10.79
N PRO A 73 15.89 3.91 11.15
CA PRO A 73 14.49 3.65 10.88
C PRO A 73 14.23 3.37 9.40
N VAL A 74 13.37 2.41 9.08
CA VAL A 74 13.10 2.03 7.68
C VAL A 74 11.61 2.01 7.37
N VAL A 75 11.26 2.67 6.25
CA VAL A 75 9.94 2.61 5.60
C VAL A 75 10.05 1.68 4.41
N CYS A 76 9.37 0.53 4.46
CA CYS A 76 9.42 -0.49 3.40
C CYS A 76 8.12 -0.53 2.59
N GLY A 77 8.22 -0.24 1.29
CA GLY A 77 7.12 -0.33 0.33
C GLY A 77 7.24 -1.49 -0.65
N THR A 78 8.34 -2.21 -0.65
CA THR A 78 8.46 -3.45 -1.42
C THR A 78 7.54 -4.51 -0.82
N THR A 79 6.84 -5.24 -1.69
CA THR A 79 5.99 -6.39 -1.32
C THR A 79 6.68 -7.71 -1.66
N GLY A 80 6.08 -8.85 -1.28
CA GLY A 80 6.58 -10.19 -1.63
C GLY A 80 7.68 -10.73 -0.73
N TRP A 81 7.97 -10.10 0.42
CA TRP A 81 8.88 -10.59 1.48
C TRP A 81 8.16 -10.97 2.78
N TYR A 82 6.82 -10.88 2.80
CA TYR A 82 6.01 -11.01 4.02
C TYR A 82 6.02 -12.40 4.67
N GLU A 83 6.52 -13.43 4.00
CA GLU A 83 6.80 -14.73 4.61
C GLU A 83 7.81 -14.61 5.79
N HIS A 84 8.72 -13.62 5.73
CA HIS A 84 9.69 -13.29 6.77
C HIS A 84 9.20 -12.22 7.77
N LEU A 85 7.96 -11.73 7.64
CA LEU A 85 7.46 -10.60 8.43
C LEU A 85 7.51 -10.86 9.95
N ASN A 86 7.22 -12.07 10.38
CA ASN A 86 7.24 -12.41 11.80
C ASN A 86 8.66 -12.35 12.38
N ASP A 87 9.67 -12.81 11.64
CA ASP A 87 11.06 -12.77 12.06
C ASP A 87 11.58 -11.32 12.11
N VAL A 88 11.25 -10.53 11.11
CA VAL A 88 11.58 -9.09 11.07
C VAL A 88 10.92 -8.34 12.22
N LYS A 89 9.66 -8.64 12.54
CA LYS A 89 8.95 -8.06 13.69
C LYS A 89 9.60 -8.45 15.02
N ALA A 90 9.99 -9.71 15.17
CA ALA A 90 10.68 -10.20 16.37
C ALA A 90 12.04 -9.49 16.54
N ARG A 91 12.84 -9.39 15.48
CA ARG A 91 14.11 -8.68 15.47
C ARG A 91 13.94 -7.20 15.80
N CYS A 92 13.00 -6.51 15.13
CA CYS A 92 12.69 -5.10 15.35
C CYS A 92 12.40 -4.80 16.82
N LYS A 93 11.57 -5.64 17.48
CA LYS A 93 11.24 -5.49 18.90
C LYS A 93 12.45 -5.78 19.79
N LYS A 94 13.17 -6.90 19.55
CA LYS A 94 14.32 -7.32 20.36
C LYS A 94 15.43 -6.29 20.35
N GLU A 95 15.72 -5.67 19.19
CA GLU A 95 16.82 -4.74 19.00
C GLU A 95 16.37 -3.28 19.11
N ASN A 96 15.11 -3.03 19.52
CA ASN A 96 14.53 -1.69 19.65
C ASN A 96 14.68 -0.85 18.37
N GLN A 97 14.38 -1.45 17.23
CA GLN A 97 14.43 -0.83 15.92
C GLN A 97 13.12 -0.13 15.55
N ALA A 98 13.06 0.53 14.38
CA ALA A 98 11.86 1.16 13.86
C ALA A 98 11.59 0.70 12.42
N LEU A 99 10.40 0.13 12.21
CA LEU A 99 9.92 -0.33 10.91
C LEU A 99 8.54 0.25 10.63
N PHE A 100 8.39 0.88 9.47
CA PHE A 100 7.08 1.15 8.88
C PHE A 100 6.95 0.32 7.60
N TYR A 101 5.89 -0.45 7.46
CA TYR A 101 5.66 -1.21 6.24
C TYR A 101 4.21 -1.11 5.77
N ALA A 102 4.01 -1.08 4.46
CA ALA A 102 2.68 -1.11 3.88
C ALA A 102 2.71 -1.70 2.45
N PRO A 103 1.70 -2.49 2.06
CA PRO A 103 1.57 -2.94 0.67
C PRO A 103 1.12 -1.82 -0.26
N ASN A 104 0.59 -0.72 0.28
CA ASN A 104 0.14 0.43 -0.47
C ASN A 104 0.32 1.71 0.36
N PHE A 105 1.12 2.66 -0.15
CA PHE A 105 1.40 3.93 0.51
C PHE A 105 0.48 5.09 0.06
N SER A 106 -0.45 4.88 -0.86
CA SER A 106 -1.42 5.92 -1.21
C SER A 106 -2.30 6.26 0.00
N ILE A 107 -2.18 7.47 0.53
CA ILE A 107 -3.01 7.95 1.64
C ILE A 107 -4.49 7.87 1.26
N GLY A 108 -4.87 8.34 0.05
CA GLY A 108 -6.25 8.28 -0.43
C GLY A 108 -6.78 6.85 -0.52
N MET A 109 -5.94 5.88 -0.98
CA MET A 109 -6.36 4.48 -1.04
C MET A 109 -6.54 3.87 0.37
N ASN A 110 -5.69 4.23 1.33
CA ASN A 110 -5.85 3.75 2.70
C ASN A 110 -7.10 4.37 3.38
N ILE A 111 -7.42 5.64 3.10
CA ILE A 111 -8.70 6.24 3.51
C ILE A 111 -9.87 5.46 2.89
N MET A 112 -9.79 5.09 1.60
CA MET A 112 -10.80 4.29 0.95
C MET A 112 -10.96 2.92 1.62
N PHE A 113 -9.88 2.21 2.00
CA PHE A 113 -9.98 0.96 2.74
C PHE A 113 -10.76 1.11 4.05
N MET A 114 -10.52 2.19 4.79
CA MET A 114 -11.24 2.47 6.05
C MET A 114 -12.72 2.74 5.80
N LEU A 115 -13.04 3.60 4.85
CA LEU A 115 -14.43 3.91 4.47
C LEU A 115 -15.16 2.65 3.97
N ASN A 116 -14.47 1.80 3.19
CA ASN A 116 -15.00 0.54 2.69
C ASN A 116 -15.43 -0.41 3.82
N LYS A 117 -14.57 -0.60 4.84
CA LYS A 117 -14.90 -1.41 6.02
C LYS A 117 -16.13 -0.87 6.77
N GLN A 118 -16.18 0.44 6.96
CA GLN A 118 -17.32 1.08 7.63
C GLN A 118 -18.60 0.96 6.81
N LEU A 119 -18.52 1.20 5.49
CA LEU A 119 -19.66 1.04 4.59
C LEU A 119 -20.16 -0.40 4.63
N ALA A 120 -19.30 -1.40 4.49
CA ALA A 120 -19.64 -2.81 4.54
C ALA A 120 -20.36 -3.17 5.85
N LYS A 121 -19.80 -2.75 6.99
CA LYS A 121 -20.37 -3.01 8.32
C LYS A 121 -21.72 -2.34 8.55
N ILE A 122 -21.91 -1.12 8.07
CA ILE A 122 -23.17 -0.38 8.25
C ILE A 122 -24.26 -1.00 7.36
N THR A 123 -23.94 -1.28 6.10
CA THR A 123 -24.89 -1.78 5.09
C THR A 123 -25.32 -3.22 5.34
N GLU A 124 -24.60 -4.01 6.14
CA GLU A 124 -24.97 -5.38 6.52
C GLU A 124 -26.41 -5.49 7.08
N LYS A 125 -26.85 -4.47 7.81
CA LYS A 125 -28.14 -4.45 8.50
C LYS A 125 -29.30 -3.89 7.69
N TYR A 126 -29.00 -3.48 6.46
CA TYR A 126 -29.95 -2.81 5.57
C TYR A 126 -29.92 -3.45 4.19
N ASP A 127 -30.93 -3.21 3.38
CA ASP A 127 -31.14 -3.84 2.07
C ASP A 127 -30.24 -3.23 0.96
N TYR A 128 -28.95 -3.10 1.26
CA TYR A 128 -27.95 -2.66 0.27
C TYR A 128 -27.20 -3.84 -0.34
N LYS A 129 -27.08 -3.82 -1.66
CA LYS A 129 -26.22 -4.75 -2.41
C LYS A 129 -24.91 -4.06 -2.73
N LEU A 130 -23.80 -4.70 -2.33
CA LEU A 130 -22.46 -4.20 -2.59
C LEU A 130 -21.92 -4.75 -3.91
N SER A 131 -21.18 -3.94 -4.63
CA SER A 131 -20.40 -4.32 -5.80
C SER A 131 -19.09 -3.55 -5.87
N LEU A 132 -18.09 -4.11 -6.54
CA LEU A 132 -16.78 -3.53 -6.70
C LEU A 132 -16.42 -3.40 -8.18
N THR A 133 -15.93 -2.23 -8.58
CA THR A 133 -15.40 -1.99 -9.93
C THR A 133 -13.96 -1.49 -9.86
N GLU A 134 -13.09 -1.99 -10.73
CA GLU A 134 -11.72 -1.50 -10.87
C GLU A 134 -11.34 -1.29 -12.33
N THR A 135 -10.57 -0.23 -12.61
CA THR A 135 -10.02 0.04 -13.95
C THR A 135 -8.53 0.35 -13.84
N HIS A 136 -7.72 -0.28 -14.68
CA HIS A 136 -6.28 -0.02 -14.81
C HIS A 136 -5.85 0.02 -16.27
N HIS A 137 -4.61 0.43 -16.51
CA HIS A 137 -3.99 0.45 -17.84
C HIS A 137 -3.93 -0.95 -18.47
N ILE A 138 -3.87 -1.00 -19.80
CA ILE A 138 -3.89 -2.25 -20.59
C ILE A 138 -2.70 -3.18 -20.30
N HIS A 139 -1.59 -2.66 -19.78
CA HIS A 139 -0.39 -3.46 -19.46
C HIS A 139 -0.43 -4.13 -18.07
N LYS A 140 -1.50 -3.93 -17.28
CA LYS A 140 -1.64 -4.58 -15.98
C LYS A 140 -2.11 -6.02 -16.16
N ILE A 141 -1.28 -6.97 -15.71
CA ILE A 141 -1.48 -8.41 -15.94
C ILE A 141 -2.50 -9.01 -14.97
N ASP A 142 -2.35 -8.70 -13.66
CA ASP A 142 -3.23 -9.21 -12.62
C ASP A 142 -4.66 -8.66 -12.76
N LYS A 143 -5.66 -9.55 -12.68
CA LYS A 143 -7.08 -9.24 -12.82
C LYS A 143 -7.91 -10.20 -11.96
N PRO A 144 -8.60 -9.71 -10.90
CA PRO A 144 -8.61 -8.33 -10.44
C PRO A 144 -7.28 -7.90 -9.82
N SER A 145 -7.09 -6.59 -9.62
CA SER A 145 -5.89 -6.04 -8.97
C SER A 145 -5.82 -6.45 -7.50
N GLY A 146 -4.60 -6.54 -6.94
CA GLY A 146 -4.42 -6.81 -5.50
C GLY A 146 -5.16 -5.83 -4.59
N THR A 147 -5.32 -4.56 -5.01
CA THR A 147 -6.13 -3.56 -4.30
C THR A 147 -7.62 -3.90 -4.32
N ALA A 148 -8.14 -4.37 -5.46
CA ALA A 148 -9.54 -4.78 -5.58
C ALA A 148 -9.81 -6.05 -4.76
N VAL A 149 -8.89 -7.02 -4.77
CA VAL A 149 -8.98 -8.21 -3.93
C VAL A 149 -9.06 -7.81 -2.46
N ARG A 150 -8.19 -6.93 -1.99
CA ARG A 150 -8.21 -6.45 -0.60
C ARG A 150 -9.52 -5.73 -0.25
N LEU A 151 -10.04 -4.87 -1.13
CA LEU A 151 -11.34 -4.22 -0.90
C LEU A 151 -12.46 -5.25 -0.76
N ALA A 152 -12.44 -6.30 -1.57
CA ALA A 152 -13.42 -7.38 -1.50
C ALA A 152 -13.28 -8.20 -0.20
N GLU A 153 -12.05 -8.54 0.20
CA GLU A 153 -11.77 -9.22 1.47
C GLU A 153 -12.22 -8.36 2.67
N ASP A 154 -11.91 -7.05 2.67
CA ASP A 154 -12.36 -6.11 3.69
C ASP A 154 -13.91 -6.06 3.77
N ILE A 155 -14.63 -6.17 2.64
CA ILE A 155 -16.10 -6.26 2.64
C ILE A 155 -16.57 -7.58 3.27
N ILE A 156 -16.02 -8.71 2.85
CA ILE A 156 -16.40 -10.04 3.35
C ILE A 156 -16.14 -10.17 4.84
N GLU A 157 -15.02 -9.64 5.32
CA GLU A 157 -14.69 -9.64 6.76
C GLU A 157 -15.64 -8.77 7.61
N ASN A 158 -16.30 -7.77 7.02
CA ASN A 158 -17.13 -6.79 7.74
C ASN A 158 -18.62 -6.84 7.38
N ASN A 159 -19.06 -7.78 6.53
CA ASN A 159 -20.44 -7.94 6.11
C ASN A 159 -20.77 -9.41 5.85
N ASN A 160 -21.50 -10.04 6.77
CA ASN A 160 -21.84 -11.47 6.73
C ASN A 160 -22.82 -11.86 5.59
N ASN A 161 -23.33 -10.88 4.83
CA ASN A 161 -24.12 -11.15 3.62
C ASN A 161 -23.24 -11.68 2.48
N TYR A 162 -21.89 -11.59 2.60
CA TYR A 162 -20.94 -12.07 1.61
C TYR A 162 -19.97 -13.06 2.23
N ASN A 163 -19.71 -14.19 1.54
CA ASN A 163 -18.74 -15.20 1.96
C ASN A 163 -17.59 -15.38 0.97
N SER A 164 -17.73 -14.85 -0.24
CA SER A 164 -16.72 -14.92 -1.29
C SER A 164 -16.91 -13.78 -2.28
N TRP A 165 -15.96 -13.62 -3.20
CA TRP A 165 -16.06 -12.72 -4.33
C TRP A 165 -15.87 -13.45 -5.65
N LYS A 166 -16.40 -12.89 -6.73
CA LYS A 166 -16.24 -13.41 -8.08
C LYS A 166 -15.97 -12.29 -9.06
N LEU A 167 -14.99 -12.53 -9.95
CA LEU A 167 -14.77 -11.65 -11.09
C LEU A 167 -15.87 -11.92 -12.13
N ASN A 168 -16.61 -10.87 -12.48
CA ASN A 168 -17.53 -10.94 -13.61
C ASN A 168 -16.73 -11.06 -14.89
N GLN A 169 -16.89 -12.16 -15.60
CA GLN A 169 -16.39 -12.26 -16.96
C GLN A 169 -17.40 -11.51 -17.85
N CYS A 170 -16.94 -10.47 -18.55
CA CYS A 170 -17.75 -9.83 -19.59
C CYS A 170 -17.94 -10.83 -20.76
N THR A 171 -18.82 -11.80 -20.61
CA THR A 171 -19.44 -12.52 -21.72
C THR A 171 -20.78 -11.85 -22.00
N MET A 172 -21.10 -11.63 -23.27
CA MET A 172 -22.35 -10.97 -23.70
C MET A 172 -23.63 -11.73 -23.33
N ASP A 173 -23.49 -12.80 -22.60
CA ASP A 173 -24.60 -13.61 -22.11
C ASP A 173 -24.94 -13.16 -20.67
N ASN A 174 -26.07 -12.49 -20.55
CA ASN A 174 -26.70 -11.97 -19.34
C ASN A 174 -27.14 -13.05 -18.35
N GLU A 175 -26.28 -13.95 -17.94
CA GLU A 175 -26.48 -14.71 -16.72
C GLU A 175 -25.97 -13.87 -15.52
N GLN A 176 -26.83 -13.01 -15.00
CA GLN A 176 -26.69 -12.48 -13.66
C GLN A 176 -26.56 -13.66 -12.70
N CYS A 177 -25.35 -13.92 -12.24
CA CYS A 177 -25.08 -14.92 -11.23
C CYS A 177 -25.69 -14.41 -9.91
N THR A 178 -26.97 -14.67 -9.68
CA THR A 178 -27.71 -14.40 -8.44
C THR A 178 -27.31 -15.40 -7.37
N MET A 179 -26.05 -15.46 -6.99
CA MET A 179 -25.65 -16.02 -5.71
C MET A 179 -25.73 -14.88 -4.71
N ASN A 180 -26.67 -14.93 -3.81
CA ASN A 180 -26.98 -13.84 -2.85
C ASN A 180 -25.85 -13.53 -1.87
N ASP A 181 -24.79 -14.35 -1.84
CA ASP A 181 -23.68 -14.29 -0.89
C ASP A 181 -22.30 -14.12 -1.55
N VAL A 182 -22.26 -13.80 -2.84
CA VAL A 182 -21.03 -13.59 -3.62
C VAL A 182 -20.91 -12.13 -4.04
N LEU A 183 -19.82 -11.47 -3.63
CA LEU A 183 -19.53 -10.10 -4.02
C LEU A 183 -19.07 -10.04 -5.49
N PRO A 184 -19.76 -9.33 -6.38
CA PRO A 184 -19.33 -9.18 -7.76
C PRO A 184 -18.20 -8.16 -7.90
N ILE A 185 -17.18 -8.48 -8.69
CA ILE A 185 -16.10 -7.58 -9.08
C ILE A 185 -16.08 -7.42 -10.58
N ASP A 186 -16.17 -6.19 -11.07
CA ASP A 186 -15.93 -5.82 -12.45
C ASP A 186 -14.53 -5.25 -12.60
N ALA A 187 -13.72 -5.80 -13.50
CA ALA A 187 -12.35 -5.33 -13.72
C ALA A 187 -12.13 -4.96 -15.19
N PHE A 188 -11.72 -3.72 -15.41
CA PHE A 188 -11.47 -3.16 -16.74
C PHE A 188 -9.99 -2.86 -16.98
N ARG A 189 -9.58 -2.90 -18.23
CA ARG A 189 -8.24 -2.53 -18.70
C ARG A 189 -8.41 -1.53 -19.82
N GLU A 190 -7.99 -0.27 -19.57
CA GLU A 190 -8.29 0.86 -20.44
C GLU A 190 -7.12 1.84 -20.49
N GLY A 191 -6.63 2.13 -21.68
CA GLY A 191 -5.61 3.14 -21.96
C GLY A 191 -4.43 3.09 -20.98
N ASP A 192 -4.10 4.24 -20.41
CA ASP A 192 -3.01 4.46 -19.46
C ASP A 192 -3.52 4.76 -18.03
N VAL A 193 -4.73 4.31 -17.68
CA VAL A 193 -5.35 4.55 -16.37
C VAL A 193 -4.47 3.98 -15.25
N PHE A 194 -4.04 4.83 -14.31
CA PHE A 194 -3.18 4.43 -13.19
C PHE A 194 -3.87 3.49 -12.21
N GLY A 195 -5.16 3.71 -11.97
CA GLY A 195 -5.99 2.87 -11.13
C GLY A 195 -7.20 3.63 -10.61
N ILE A 196 -8.38 3.10 -10.91
CA ILE A 196 -9.66 3.54 -10.38
C ILE A 196 -10.23 2.37 -9.60
N HIS A 197 -10.74 2.61 -8.39
CA HIS A 197 -11.46 1.63 -7.59
C HIS A 197 -12.74 2.28 -7.10
N GLU A 198 -13.84 1.58 -7.23
CA GLU A 198 -15.15 2.05 -6.79
C GLU A 198 -15.88 0.92 -6.05
N VAL A 199 -16.36 1.22 -4.86
CA VAL A 199 -17.28 0.39 -4.11
C VAL A 199 -18.64 1.06 -4.16
N LYS A 200 -19.64 0.33 -4.63
CA LYS A 200 -21.03 0.77 -4.72
C LYS A 200 -21.88 -0.04 -3.74
N ALA A 201 -22.70 0.66 -2.95
CA ALA A 201 -23.78 0.09 -2.15
C ALA A 201 -25.10 0.63 -2.71
N GLU A 202 -25.98 -0.23 -3.20
CA GLU A 202 -27.23 0.13 -3.90
C GLU A 202 -28.42 -0.53 -3.23
N SER A 203 -29.47 0.26 -3.01
CA SER A 203 -30.79 -0.17 -2.54
C SER A 203 -31.86 0.20 -3.57
N ASP A 204 -33.10 -0.14 -3.30
CA ASP A 204 -34.24 0.29 -4.15
C ASP A 204 -34.50 1.81 -4.08
N CYS A 205 -33.90 2.50 -3.10
CA CYS A 205 -34.18 3.92 -2.81
C CYS A 205 -33.03 4.85 -3.26
N ASP A 206 -31.79 4.37 -3.17
CA ASP A 206 -30.60 5.19 -3.37
C ASP A 206 -29.34 4.37 -3.66
N VAL A 207 -28.25 5.09 -3.94
CA VAL A 207 -26.92 4.51 -4.13
C VAL A 207 -25.88 5.32 -3.38
N ILE A 208 -24.96 4.63 -2.71
CA ILE A 208 -23.77 5.19 -2.08
C ILE A 208 -22.55 4.70 -2.86
N GLN A 209 -21.68 5.61 -3.27
CA GLN A 209 -20.44 5.27 -4.00
C GLN A 209 -19.23 5.84 -3.28
N VAL A 210 -18.22 4.99 -3.07
CA VAL A 210 -16.91 5.39 -2.61
C VAL A 210 -15.92 5.11 -3.74
N ARG A 211 -15.37 6.18 -4.34
CA ARG A 211 -14.49 6.08 -5.51
C ARG A 211 -13.15 6.73 -5.24
N HIS A 212 -12.09 6.02 -5.53
CA HIS A 212 -10.71 6.50 -5.55
C HIS A 212 -10.14 6.41 -6.95
N GLU A 213 -9.49 7.47 -7.41
CA GLU A 213 -8.77 7.52 -8.68
C GLU A 213 -7.35 8.02 -8.46
N ALA A 214 -6.38 7.22 -8.88
CA ALA A 214 -4.97 7.60 -8.86
C ALA A 214 -4.61 8.29 -10.18
N PHE A 215 -4.11 9.52 -10.13
CA PHE A 215 -3.68 10.25 -11.33
C PHE A 215 -2.22 9.98 -11.69
N SER A 216 -1.42 9.50 -10.74
CA SER A 216 0.01 9.21 -10.93
C SER A 216 0.58 8.43 -9.74
N ARG A 217 1.88 8.08 -9.82
CA ARG A 217 2.62 7.50 -8.68
C ARG A 217 2.91 8.49 -7.55
N LYS A 218 2.66 9.78 -7.75
CA LYS A 218 2.90 10.83 -6.75
C LYS A 218 2.23 10.53 -5.41
N GLY A 219 0.99 10.01 -5.42
CA GLY A 219 0.26 9.68 -4.20
C GLY A 219 0.98 8.64 -3.32
N PHE A 220 1.56 7.61 -3.95
CA PHE A 220 2.33 6.57 -3.25
C PHE A 220 3.64 7.12 -2.69
N ALA A 221 4.38 7.91 -3.48
CA ALA A 221 5.63 8.54 -3.06
C ALA A 221 5.39 9.53 -1.92
N THR A 222 4.32 10.34 -1.99
CA THR A 222 3.93 11.25 -0.92
C THR A 222 3.66 10.49 0.38
N GLY A 223 2.88 9.41 0.33
CA GLY A 223 2.60 8.60 1.51
C GLY A 223 3.85 7.96 2.11
N ALA A 224 4.81 7.52 1.28
CA ALA A 224 6.08 6.97 1.77
C ALA A 224 6.94 8.04 2.49
N VAL A 225 6.99 9.27 1.96
CA VAL A 225 7.71 10.38 2.63
C VAL A 225 7.01 10.78 3.93
N VAL A 226 5.68 10.86 3.94
CA VAL A 226 4.90 11.15 5.16
C VAL A 226 5.08 10.04 6.20
N ALA A 227 5.15 8.77 5.79
CA ALA A 227 5.47 7.65 6.69
C ALA A 227 6.89 7.77 7.27
N ALA A 228 7.85 8.25 6.49
CA ALA A 228 9.20 8.52 6.97
C ALA A 228 9.23 9.68 8.00
N GLU A 229 8.52 10.77 7.74
CA GLU A 229 8.33 11.87 8.71
C GLU A 229 7.69 11.37 10.00
N PHE A 230 6.67 10.52 9.90
CA PHE A 230 6.00 9.90 11.04
C PHE A 230 6.95 9.01 11.85
N LEU A 231 7.87 8.30 11.20
CA LEU A 231 8.72 7.28 11.84
C LEU A 231 9.92 7.89 12.58
N ILE A 232 10.35 9.11 12.24
CA ILE A 232 11.49 9.78 12.89
C ILE A 232 11.29 9.85 14.42
N GLY A 233 12.32 9.44 15.16
CA GLY A 233 12.33 9.44 16.63
C GLY A 233 11.47 8.34 17.27
N LYS A 234 10.78 7.51 16.49
CA LYS A 234 9.97 6.40 17.00
C LYS A 234 10.74 5.09 17.00
N LYS A 235 10.26 4.16 17.82
CA LYS A 235 10.71 2.77 17.89
C LYS A 235 9.50 1.85 17.83
N GLY A 236 9.67 0.68 17.20
CA GLY A 236 8.59 -0.28 17.04
C GLY A 236 8.15 -0.45 15.60
N ILE A 237 6.96 -1.00 15.41
CA ILE A 237 6.43 -1.42 14.11
C ILE A 237 5.15 -0.66 13.83
N TYR A 238 5.09 -0.03 12.66
CA TYR A 238 4.00 0.84 12.26
C TYR A 238 3.50 0.50 10.86
N THR A 239 2.27 0.87 10.59
CA THR A 239 1.55 0.67 9.33
C THR A 239 0.79 1.95 8.97
N MET A 240 0.07 1.91 7.85
CA MET A 240 -0.79 3.04 7.45
C MET A 240 -1.94 3.29 8.44
N ASN A 241 -2.40 2.28 9.17
CA ASN A 241 -3.41 2.48 10.21
C ASN A 241 -2.87 3.37 11.34
N ASP A 242 -1.62 3.12 11.77
CA ASP A 242 -0.97 3.94 12.80
C ASP A 242 -0.75 5.38 12.34
N LEU A 243 -0.42 5.57 11.06
CA LEU A 243 -0.22 6.89 10.46
C LEU A 243 -1.53 7.69 10.39
N LEU A 244 -2.64 7.02 10.08
CA LEU A 244 -3.95 7.64 9.92
C LEU A 244 -4.75 7.73 11.24
N ASN A 245 -4.18 7.25 12.37
CA ASN A 245 -4.82 7.20 13.69
C ASN A 245 -6.15 6.41 13.71
N CYS A 246 -6.14 5.21 13.13
CA CYS A 246 -7.33 4.38 12.96
C CYS A 246 -7.20 3.03 13.66
#